data_d34ca0fd453d545abf0a5cb1e6efe4d2
#
_entry.id   d34ca0fd453d545abf0a5cb1e6efe4d2
#
_cell.length_a   1.000
_cell.length_b   1.000
_cell.length_c   1.000
_cell.angle_alpha   90.00
_cell.angle_beta   90.00
_cell.angle_gamma   90.00
#
_symmetry.space_group_name_H-M   'P 1'
#
loop_
_entity.id
_entity.type
_entity.pdbx_description
1 polymer ?
#
loop_
_entity_poly.entity_id
_entity_poly.type
_entity_poly.pdbx_seq_one_letter_code
_entity_poly.pdbx_strand_id
1 'polypeptide(L)'
;IITAATLKLFPRPRAVETAYVGLKSPAAALKLLSISRNEAAGALTSFELLADIAVDFSIRHGIDIRDPLTSKHPWYVLMELSSSRDDARDTLEAILAQGMEDGIVDDAVIAANLSQRQGFWKLRDEMSAAQKPEGGSIKHDISVPVAAVPAFIAEANAAVVKLIPGARPVPFGHLGDGNIHYNVSQPVGGNAADFLARWHDMNAVVFEIVLRMGGSISAEHGIGVLKRDELPDVKDKVAIELMRSIKAMLDPHGIMNPGKVL
;
A
#
# COMPACT_ATOMS: atom_id res chain seq x y z
N ILE A 1 -22.08 -12.57 -10.98
CA ILE A 1 -23.09 -11.84 -10.16
C ILE A 1 -23.23 -12.57 -8.84
N ILE A 2 -22.99 -11.88 -7.72
CA ILE A 2 -23.20 -12.42 -6.38
C ILE A 2 -24.65 -12.09 -6.00
N THR A 3 -25.45 -13.12 -5.74
CA THR A 3 -26.87 -12.97 -5.36
C THR A 3 -27.10 -13.12 -3.86
N ALA A 4 -26.24 -13.86 -3.18
CA ALA A 4 -26.25 -14.03 -1.73
C ALA A 4 -24.87 -14.47 -1.25
N ALA A 5 -24.55 -14.19 0.01
CA ALA A 5 -23.30 -14.62 0.65
C ALA A 5 -23.55 -14.97 2.13
N THR A 6 -22.89 -16.03 2.60
CA THR A 6 -22.81 -16.37 4.02
C THR A 6 -21.44 -15.89 4.54
N LEU A 7 -21.45 -15.01 5.54
CA LEU A 7 -20.25 -14.44 6.13
C LEU A 7 -19.94 -15.08 7.49
N LYS A 8 -18.67 -15.43 7.71
CA LYS A 8 -18.19 -15.82 9.03
C LYS A 8 -17.92 -14.56 9.84
N LEU A 9 -18.54 -14.46 11.01
CA LEU A 9 -18.32 -13.37 11.95
C LEU A 9 -17.27 -13.78 12.99
N PHE A 10 -16.50 -12.80 13.44
CA PHE A 10 -15.56 -12.94 14.53
C PHE A 10 -16.02 -12.12 15.74
N PRO A 11 -15.67 -12.53 16.99
CA PRO A 11 -15.95 -11.71 18.15
C PRO A 11 -15.33 -10.32 18.01
N ARG A 12 -16.04 -9.30 18.48
CA ARG A 12 -15.49 -7.93 18.53
C ARG A 12 -14.27 -7.93 19.46
N PRO A 13 -13.11 -7.39 19.05
CA PRO A 13 -11.95 -7.28 19.91
C PRO A 13 -12.29 -6.42 21.14
N ARG A 14 -11.72 -6.80 22.31
CA ARG A 14 -11.84 -6.03 23.55
C ARG A 14 -10.91 -4.83 23.56
N ALA A 15 -9.68 -5.01 23.09
CA ALA A 15 -8.68 -3.98 22.99
C ALA A 15 -8.25 -3.78 21.54
N VAL A 16 -8.14 -2.53 21.13
CA VAL A 16 -7.60 -2.10 19.84
C VAL A 16 -6.62 -0.96 20.08
N GLU A 17 -5.35 -1.21 19.82
CA GLU A 17 -4.27 -0.26 20.05
C GLU A 17 -3.57 0.07 18.73
N THR A 18 -3.31 1.36 18.50
CA THR A 18 -2.73 1.85 17.24
C THR A 18 -1.49 2.68 17.55
N ALA A 19 -0.40 2.40 16.84
CA ALA A 19 0.83 3.18 16.91
C ALA A 19 1.18 3.79 15.54
N TYR A 20 1.81 4.97 15.61
CA TYR A 20 2.44 5.63 14.48
C TYR A 20 3.94 5.72 14.77
N VAL A 21 4.77 5.24 13.84
CA VAL A 21 6.18 4.93 14.07
C VAL A 21 7.05 5.58 13.00
N GLY A 22 8.10 6.30 13.40
CA GLY A 22 9.11 6.89 12.53
C GLY A 22 10.31 5.96 12.32
N LEU A 23 10.76 5.80 11.08
CA LEU A 23 11.77 4.83 10.65
C LEU A 23 12.71 5.41 9.59
N LYS A 24 13.92 4.85 9.49
CA LYS A 24 14.94 5.28 8.51
C LYS A 24 14.72 4.71 7.10
N SER A 25 14.04 3.58 6.96
CA SER A 25 13.94 2.88 5.67
C SER A 25 12.82 1.85 5.63
N PRO A 26 12.38 1.41 4.43
CA PRO A 26 11.48 0.27 4.28
C PRO A 26 12.06 -1.04 4.83
N ALA A 27 13.38 -1.19 4.83
CA ALA A 27 14.04 -2.35 5.42
C ALA A 27 13.89 -2.37 6.96
N ALA A 28 13.91 -1.20 7.61
CA ALA A 28 13.61 -1.07 9.04
C ALA A 28 12.13 -1.44 9.32
N ALA A 29 11.20 -0.97 8.47
CA ALA A 29 9.78 -1.35 8.57
C ALA A 29 9.57 -2.87 8.43
N LEU A 30 10.29 -3.54 7.53
CA LEU A 30 10.23 -4.99 7.37
C LEU A 30 10.75 -5.73 8.63
N LYS A 31 11.79 -5.23 9.27
CA LYS A 31 12.28 -5.79 10.55
C LYS A 31 11.25 -5.59 11.67
N LEU A 32 10.66 -4.40 11.78
CA LEU A 32 9.61 -4.12 12.75
C LEU A 32 8.39 -5.03 12.52
N LEU A 33 8.00 -5.27 11.27
CA LEU A 33 6.92 -6.22 10.93
C LEU A 33 7.25 -7.63 11.44
N SER A 34 8.50 -8.07 11.31
CA SER A 34 8.94 -9.39 11.81
C SER A 34 8.81 -9.48 13.33
N ILE A 35 9.27 -8.46 14.07
CA ILE A 35 9.11 -8.38 15.54
C ILE A 35 7.61 -8.40 15.88
N SER A 36 6.80 -7.57 15.21
CA SER A 36 5.37 -7.46 15.47
C SER A 36 4.62 -8.78 15.25
N ARG A 37 4.97 -9.54 14.21
CA ARG A 37 4.37 -10.84 13.93
C ARG A 37 4.74 -11.90 15.00
N ASN A 38 5.96 -11.85 15.48
CA ASN A 38 6.42 -12.79 16.51
C ASN A 38 5.74 -12.51 17.87
N GLU A 39 5.69 -11.24 18.27
CA GLU A 39 5.17 -10.85 19.60
C GLU A 39 3.62 -10.81 19.63
N ALA A 40 2.99 -10.25 18.60
CA ALA A 40 1.55 -10.08 18.57
C ALA A 40 0.79 -11.27 17.96
N ALA A 41 1.49 -12.21 17.31
CA ALA A 41 0.88 -13.34 16.61
C ALA A 41 -0.33 -12.90 15.74
N GLY A 42 -1.51 -13.47 15.97
CA GLY A 42 -2.73 -13.14 15.24
C GLY A 42 -3.41 -11.82 15.65
N ALA A 43 -2.87 -11.07 16.63
CA ALA A 43 -3.44 -9.80 17.05
C ALA A 43 -2.99 -8.61 16.16
N LEU A 44 -1.95 -8.74 15.34
CA LEU A 44 -1.56 -7.72 14.37
C LEU A 44 -2.59 -7.68 13.23
N THR A 45 -3.39 -6.63 13.18
CA THR A 45 -4.49 -6.47 12.21
C THR A 45 -4.19 -5.49 11.08
N SER A 46 -3.25 -4.57 11.30
CA SER A 46 -2.81 -3.63 10.24
C SER A 46 -1.34 -3.29 10.40
N PHE A 47 -0.67 -3.14 9.24
CA PHE A 47 0.73 -2.70 9.19
C PHE A 47 0.98 -1.97 7.87
N GLU A 48 0.86 -0.64 7.92
CA GLU A 48 0.92 0.27 6.78
C GLU A 48 2.29 0.91 6.66
N LEU A 49 2.93 0.79 5.51
CA LEU A 49 4.17 1.51 5.18
C LEU A 49 3.83 2.84 4.52
N LEU A 50 4.46 3.94 4.96
CA LEU A 50 4.19 5.28 4.46
C LEU A 50 5.51 6.00 4.18
N ALA A 51 5.69 6.50 2.95
CA ALA A 51 6.82 7.37 2.63
C ALA A 51 6.57 8.80 3.13
N ASP A 52 7.62 9.53 3.51
CA ASP A 52 7.57 10.92 3.96
C ASP A 52 6.78 11.82 3.00
N ILE A 53 7.01 11.70 1.70
CA ILE A 53 6.29 12.47 0.68
C ILE A 53 4.78 12.22 0.70
N ALA A 54 4.32 11.00 0.99
CA ALA A 54 2.90 10.68 1.09
C ALA A 54 2.27 11.33 2.33
N VAL A 55 2.99 11.30 3.46
CA VAL A 55 2.62 11.96 4.71
C VAL A 55 2.54 13.48 4.50
N ASP A 56 3.58 14.08 3.89
CA ASP A 56 3.64 15.50 3.60
C ASP A 56 2.47 15.99 2.71
N PHE A 57 2.11 15.21 1.68
CA PHE A 57 0.94 15.52 0.86
C PHE A 57 -0.36 15.49 1.66
N SER A 58 -0.55 14.48 2.53
CA SER A 58 -1.74 14.39 3.39
C SER A 58 -1.83 15.57 4.35
N ILE A 59 -0.72 16.00 4.94
CA ILE A 59 -0.69 17.15 5.85
C ILE A 59 -0.98 18.46 5.11
N ARG A 60 -0.39 18.66 3.92
CA ARG A 60 -0.58 19.90 3.14
C ARG A 60 -1.96 20.06 2.56
N HIS A 61 -2.61 18.99 2.15
CA HIS A 61 -3.84 19.03 1.36
C HIS A 61 -5.06 18.44 2.07
N GLY A 62 -4.84 17.70 3.16
CA GLY A 62 -5.92 17.14 3.96
C GLY A 62 -6.48 18.17 4.94
N ILE A 63 -7.76 18.01 5.30
CA ILE A 63 -8.44 18.87 6.26
C ILE A 63 -8.19 18.31 7.67
N ASP A 64 -7.70 19.15 8.59
CA ASP A 64 -7.45 18.76 9.99
C ASP A 64 -6.53 17.53 10.14
N ILE A 65 -5.52 17.42 9.26
CA ILE A 65 -4.48 16.40 9.35
C ILE A 65 -3.20 17.03 9.87
N ARG A 66 -2.57 16.35 10.81
CA ARG A 66 -1.27 16.76 11.38
C ARG A 66 -0.38 15.53 11.55
N ASP A 67 0.93 15.74 11.52
CA ASP A 67 1.88 14.70 11.84
C ASP A 67 1.70 14.27 13.30
N PRO A 68 1.53 12.97 13.57
CA PRO A 68 1.50 12.46 14.94
C PRO A 68 2.83 12.61 15.70
N LEU A 69 3.98 12.66 14.97
CA LEU A 69 5.31 12.82 15.54
C LEU A 69 5.77 14.27 15.44
N THR A 70 6.68 14.67 16.35
CA THR A 70 7.26 16.02 16.36
C THR A 70 8.44 16.15 15.38
N SER A 71 9.11 15.04 15.08
CA SER A 71 10.24 14.97 14.16
C SER A 71 9.84 14.31 12.85
N LYS A 72 10.39 14.79 11.74
CA LYS A 72 10.20 14.15 10.43
C LYS A 72 11.11 12.95 10.28
N HIS A 73 10.58 11.90 9.68
CA HIS A 73 11.29 10.68 9.35
C HIS A 73 11.12 10.36 7.85
N PRO A 74 12.09 9.72 7.20
CA PRO A 74 11.95 9.39 5.78
C PRO A 74 10.87 8.34 5.50
N TRP A 75 10.52 7.54 6.51
CA TRP A 75 9.50 6.50 6.44
C TRP A 75 8.72 6.41 7.74
N TYR A 76 7.47 5.98 7.59
CA TYR A 76 6.60 5.75 8.74
C TYR A 76 5.89 4.41 8.63
N VAL A 77 5.47 3.91 9.77
CA VAL A 77 4.56 2.76 9.88
C VAL A 77 3.36 3.16 10.74
N LEU A 78 2.16 2.90 10.24
CA LEU A 78 0.94 2.88 11.03
C LEU A 78 0.59 1.42 11.29
N MET A 79 0.55 1.00 12.56
CA MET A 79 0.25 -0.38 12.93
C MET A 79 -0.86 -0.46 13.97
N GLU A 80 -1.65 -1.54 13.89
CA GLU A 80 -2.77 -1.76 14.80
C GLU A 80 -2.78 -3.20 15.32
N LEU A 81 -2.96 -3.34 16.61
CA LEU A 81 -3.22 -4.60 17.28
C LEU A 81 -4.67 -4.68 17.74
N SER A 82 -5.33 -5.81 17.46
CA SER A 82 -6.69 -6.10 17.92
C SER A 82 -6.69 -7.41 18.70
N SER A 83 -6.97 -7.35 20.01
CA SER A 83 -6.96 -8.51 20.89
C SER A 83 -8.33 -8.78 21.50
N SER A 84 -8.65 -10.07 21.71
CA SER A 84 -9.78 -10.50 22.52
C SER A 84 -9.52 -10.39 24.04
N ARG A 85 -8.29 -10.05 24.44
CA ARG A 85 -7.83 -9.82 25.82
C ARG A 85 -7.44 -8.36 25.99
N ASP A 86 -7.19 -7.92 27.23
CA ASP A 86 -6.75 -6.56 27.53
C ASP A 86 -5.21 -6.44 27.54
N ASP A 87 -4.53 -7.14 26.60
CA ASP A 87 -3.07 -7.22 26.50
C ASP A 87 -2.48 -6.49 25.29
N ALA A 88 -3.31 -5.90 24.42
CA ALA A 88 -2.86 -5.27 23.18
C ALA A 88 -1.91 -4.09 23.45
N ARG A 89 -2.15 -3.32 24.51
CA ARG A 89 -1.31 -2.17 24.86
C ARG A 89 0.09 -2.61 25.29
N ASP A 90 0.18 -3.54 26.22
CA ASP A 90 1.44 -4.05 26.74
C ASP A 90 2.26 -4.71 25.61
N THR A 91 1.59 -5.48 24.74
CA THR A 91 2.21 -6.10 23.58
C THR A 91 2.77 -5.04 22.60
N LEU A 92 1.99 -4.00 22.32
CA LEU A 92 2.43 -2.93 21.43
C LEU A 92 3.62 -2.16 22.00
N GLU A 93 3.61 -1.85 23.30
CA GLU A 93 4.71 -1.20 24.01
C GLU A 93 5.98 -2.07 23.99
N ALA A 94 5.85 -3.38 24.17
CA ALA A 94 6.98 -4.32 24.10
C ALA A 94 7.60 -4.37 22.68
N ILE A 95 6.77 -4.42 21.63
CA ILE A 95 7.23 -4.38 20.23
C ILE A 95 8.01 -3.09 19.94
N LEU A 96 7.49 -1.94 20.36
CA LEU A 96 8.14 -0.66 20.12
C LEU A 96 9.42 -0.51 20.93
N ALA A 97 9.44 -0.96 22.19
CA ALA A 97 10.64 -0.96 23.04
C ALA A 97 11.75 -1.81 22.43
N GLN A 98 11.43 -3.02 21.97
CA GLN A 98 12.39 -3.89 21.26
C GLN A 98 12.90 -3.22 19.99
N GLY A 99 11.99 -2.62 19.20
CA GLY A 99 12.36 -1.92 17.95
C GLY A 99 13.29 -0.73 18.19
N MET A 100 13.12 0.00 19.31
CA MET A 100 14.00 1.10 19.72
C MET A 100 15.36 0.58 20.22
N GLU A 101 15.38 -0.48 21.03
CA GLU A 101 16.61 -1.10 21.51
C GLU A 101 17.48 -1.62 20.36
N ASP A 102 16.85 -2.22 19.35
CA ASP A 102 17.52 -2.71 18.16
C ASP A 102 17.92 -1.60 17.16
N GLY A 103 17.59 -0.33 17.43
CA GLY A 103 17.85 0.82 16.55
C GLY A 103 17.07 0.78 15.23
N ILE A 104 15.94 0.06 15.22
CA ILE A 104 15.02 -0.07 14.08
C ILE A 104 14.02 1.09 14.08
N VAL A 105 13.49 1.42 15.27
CA VAL A 105 12.52 2.50 15.50
C VAL A 105 13.25 3.74 15.98
N ASP A 106 13.05 4.88 15.30
CA ASP A 106 13.64 6.15 15.70
C ASP A 106 12.72 6.95 16.64
N ASP A 107 11.40 6.88 16.40
CA ASP A 107 10.37 7.58 17.17
C ASP A 107 9.04 6.83 17.08
N ALA A 108 8.20 6.90 18.09
CA ALA A 108 6.89 6.27 18.07
C ALA A 108 5.90 6.95 19.02
N VAL A 109 4.64 6.94 18.62
CA VAL A 109 3.52 7.35 19.47
C VAL A 109 2.40 6.32 19.41
N ILE A 110 1.86 5.93 20.56
CA ILE A 110 0.66 5.10 20.65
C ILE A 110 -0.52 6.02 20.93
N ALA A 111 -1.61 5.84 20.20
CA ALA A 111 -2.82 6.63 20.38
C ALA A 111 -3.34 6.50 21.81
N ALA A 112 -3.51 7.64 22.50
CA ALA A 112 -4.00 7.67 23.88
C ALA A 112 -5.53 7.59 23.97
N ASN A 113 -6.23 7.78 22.85
CA ASN A 113 -7.70 7.76 22.78
C ASN A 113 -8.19 7.53 21.34
N LEU A 114 -9.50 7.30 21.22
CA LEU A 114 -10.16 7.06 19.92
C LEU A 114 -9.94 8.20 18.91
N SER A 115 -9.95 9.46 19.34
CA SER A 115 -9.78 10.61 18.45
C SER A 115 -8.38 10.64 17.83
N GLN A 116 -7.34 10.36 18.62
CA GLN A 116 -5.97 10.26 18.10
C GLN A 116 -5.84 9.08 17.12
N ARG A 117 -6.39 7.91 17.47
CA ARG A 117 -6.43 6.74 16.57
C ARG A 117 -7.08 7.10 15.24
N GLN A 118 -8.24 7.72 15.27
CA GLN A 118 -8.93 8.19 14.06
C GLN A 118 -8.11 9.20 13.27
N GLY A 119 -7.35 10.07 13.94
CA GLY A 119 -6.44 11.02 13.30
C GLY A 119 -5.30 10.33 12.56
N PHE A 120 -4.71 9.26 13.13
CA PHE A 120 -3.65 8.49 12.47
C PHE A 120 -4.19 7.79 11.21
N TRP A 121 -5.35 7.14 11.30
CA TRP A 121 -6.00 6.52 10.15
C TRP A 121 -6.42 7.53 9.10
N LYS A 122 -6.97 8.69 9.50
CA LYS A 122 -7.34 9.76 8.58
C LYS A 122 -6.14 10.23 7.73
N LEU A 123 -4.95 10.37 8.34
CA LEU A 123 -3.73 10.70 7.62
C LEU A 123 -3.44 9.66 6.53
N ARG A 124 -3.57 8.36 6.84
CA ARG A 124 -3.35 7.26 5.90
C ARG A 124 -4.41 7.22 4.79
N ASP A 125 -5.66 7.38 5.15
CA ASP A 125 -6.79 7.27 4.21
C ASP A 125 -6.78 8.39 3.15
N GLU A 126 -6.35 9.57 3.53
CA GLU A 126 -6.29 10.74 2.64
C GLU A 126 -5.12 10.69 1.63
N MET A 127 -4.12 9.83 1.79
CA MET A 127 -2.91 9.80 0.96
C MET A 127 -3.19 9.73 -0.54
N SER A 128 -4.20 8.97 -0.96
CA SER A 128 -4.55 8.86 -2.38
C SER A 128 -5.23 10.11 -2.92
N ALA A 129 -6.07 10.76 -2.11
CA ALA A 129 -6.79 11.99 -2.48
C ALA A 129 -5.87 13.21 -2.44
N ALA A 130 -4.96 13.27 -1.47
CA ALA A 130 -3.99 14.35 -1.26
C ALA A 130 -2.98 14.52 -2.41
N GLN A 131 -2.85 13.53 -3.29
CA GLN A 131 -2.00 13.63 -4.48
C GLN A 131 -2.63 14.46 -5.62
N LYS A 132 -3.96 14.65 -5.63
CA LYS A 132 -4.64 15.38 -6.72
C LYS A 132 -4.19 16.83 -6.87
N PRO A 133 -4.04 17.62 -5.79
CA PRO A 133 -3.53 19.00 -5.89
C PRO A 133 -2.06 19.10 -6.35
N GLU A 134 -1.30 18.00 -6.27
CA GLU A 134 0.09 17.93 -6.71
C GLU A 134 0.26 17.75 -8.23
N GLY A 135 -0.85 17.65 -8.98
CA GLY A 135 -0.88 17.53 -10.43
C GLY A 135 -1.14 16.10 -10.92
N GLY A 136 -0.60 15.75 -12.09
CA GLY A 136 -0.73 14.41 -12.67
C GLY A 136 -0.11 13.34 -11.78
N SER A 137 -0.83 12.23 -11.61
CA SER A 137 -0.34 11.06 -10.85
C SER A 137 -0.65 9.78 -11.62
N ILE A 138 0.39 8.96 -11.84
CA ILE A 138 0.25 7.61 -12.40
C ILE A 138 0.27 6.64 -11.20
N LYS A 139 -0.80 5.85 -11.08
CA LYS A 139 -1.04 5.04 -9.88
C LYS A 139 -0.91 3.56 -10.21
N HIS A 140 -0.13 2.87 -9.37
CA HIS A 140 0.05 1.43 -9.44
C HIS A 140 -0.43 0.81 -8.12
N ASP A 141 -1.31 -0.15 -8.24
CA ASP A 141 -1.74 -1.04 -7.18
C ASP A 141 -1.09 -2.41 -7.45
N ILE A 142 0.08 -2.63 -6.87
CA ILE A 142 0.89 -3.82 -7.11
C ILE A 142 1.12 -4.61 -5.84
N SER A 143 1.49 -5.87 -5.98
CA SER A 143 2.05 -6.63 -4.87
C SER A 143 3.37 -7.29 -5.26
N VAL A 144 4.26 -7.41 -4.29
CA VAL A 144 5.48 -8.22 -4.37
C VAL A 144 5.61 -9.06 -3.10
N PRO A 145 6.40 -10.14 -3.09
CA PRO A 145 6.68 -10.84 -1.84
C PRO A 145 7.13 -9.85 -0.75
N VAL A 146 6.59 -9.96 0.45
CA VAL A 146 6.81 -8.99 1.55
C VAL A 146 8.29 -8.69 1.75
N ALA A 147 9.15 -9.70 1.69
CA ALA A 147 10.60 -9.54 1.82
C ALA A 147 11.24 -8.74 0.67
N ALA A 148 10.59 -8.66 -0.49
CA ALA A 148 11.09 -7.92 -1.66
C ALA A 148 10.69 -6.45 -1.65
N VAL A 149 9.74 -6.01 -0.80
CA VAL A 149 9.22 -4.63 -0.81
C VAL A 149 10.32 -3.56 -0.72
N PRO A 150 11.32 -3.66 0.18
CA PRO A 150 12.38 -2.65 0.22
C PRO A 150 13.20 -2.55 -1.07
N ALA A 151 13.53 -3.69 -1.68
CA ALA A 151 14.28 -3.77 -2.93
C ALA A 151 13.43 -3.24 -4.11
N PHE A 152 12.15 -3.60 -4.16
CA PHE A 152 11.20 -3.10 -5.15
C PHE A 152 11.12 -1.57 -5.12
N ILE A 153 10.91 -0.97 -3.95
CA ILE A 153 10.80 0.49 -3.81
C ILE A 153 12.09 1.17 -4.28
N ALA A 154 13.25 0.67 -3.86
CA ALA A 154 14.53 1.25 -4.25
C ALA A 154 14.75 1.20 -5.77
N GLU A 155 14.50 0.05 -6.39
CA GLU A 155 14.69 -0.14 -7.83
C GLU A 155 13.67 0.64 -8.65
N ALA A 156 12.39 0.58 -8.28
CA ALA A 156 11.34 1.33 -8.95
C ALA A 156 11.57 2.84 -8.87
N ASN A 157 11.98 3.37 -7.72
CA ASN A 157 12.31 4.79 -7.57
C ASN A 157 13.44 5.21 -8.52
N ALA A 158 14.51 4.42 -8.62
CA ALA A 158 15.61 4.71 -9.53
C ALA A 158 15.17 4.65 -11.00
N ALA A 159 14.36 3.65 -11.37
CA ALA A 159 13.88 3.46 -12.73
C ALA A 159 12.94 4.57 -13.19
N VAL A 160 11.96 4.97 -12.36
CA VAL A 160 10.99 6.02 -12.74
C VAL A 160 11.61 7.40 -12.80
N VAL A 161 12.58 7.72 -11.91
CA VAL A 161 13.31 8.99 -11.96
C VAL A 161 14.23 9.04 -13.18
N LYS A 162 14.80 7.91 -13.58
CA LYS A 162 15.56 7.79 -14.84
C LYS A 162 14.68 7.99 -16.07
N LEU A 163 13.45 7.42 -16.06
CA LEU A 163 12.49 7.54 -17.14
C LEU A 163 11.97 8.98 -17.29
N ILE A 164 11.63 9.62 -16.17
CA ILE A 164 11.13 11.00 -16.12
C ILE A 164 11.90 11.74 -15.02
N PRO A 165 12.94 12.51 -15.38
CA PRO A 165 13.69 13.32 -14.42
C PRO A 165 12.78 14.26 -13.62
N GLY A 166 12.91 14.22 -12.29
CA GLY A 166 12.09 15.02 -11.38
C GLY A 166 10.72 14.39 -11.03
N ALA A 167 10.37 13.23 -11.60
CA ALA A 167 9.21 12.48 -11.13
C ALA A 167 9.33 12.16 -9.62
N ARG A 168 8.20 12.19 -8.93
CA ARG A 168 8.14 12.06 -7.47
C ARG A 168 7.42 10.75 -7.10
N PRO A 169 8.16 9.66 -6.80
CA PRO A 169 7.57 8.43 -6.27
C PRO A 169 6.90 8.67 -4.91
N VAL A 170 5.70 8.14 -4.75
CA VAL A 170 4.86 8.27 -3.54
C VAL A 170 4.39 6.89 -3.10
N PRO A 171 5.32 6.01 -2.65
CA PRO A 171 4.96 4.67 -2.21
C PRO A 171 4.33 4.68 -0.82
N PHE A 172 3.23 3.94 -0.66
CA PHE A 172 2.59 3.64 0.62
C PHE A 172 1.75 2.37 0.45
N GLY A 173 1.35 1.72 1.54
CA GLY A 173 0.45 0.55 1.44
C GLY A 173 0.66 -0.51 2.51
N HIS A 174 0.03 -1.66 2.28
CA HIS A 174 -0.09 -2.76 3.21
C HIS A 174 1.19 -3.62 3.21
N LEU A 175 2.22 -3.21 3.99
CA LEU A 175 3.46 -4.00 4.07
C LEU A 175 3.20 -5.43 4.55
N GLY A 176 2.14 -5.63 5.35
CA GLY A 176 1.78 -6.93 5.91
C GLY A 176 1.56 -8.03 4.85
N ASP A 177 1.07 -7.71 3.68
CA ASP A 177 0.83 -8.67 2.58
C ASP A 177 1.60 -8.34 1.29
N GLY A 178 2.40 -7.28 1.30
CA GLY A 178 3.23 -6.87 0.17
C GLY A 178 2.49 -6.03 -0.88
N ASN A 179 1.26 -5.60 -0.61
CA ASN A 179 0.52 -4.67 -1.47
C ASN A 179 1.05 -3.25 -1.26
N ILE A 180 1.59 -2.67 -2.33
CA ILE A 180 2.11 -1.30 -2.34
C ILE A 180 1.38 -0.48 -3.40
N HIS A 181 0.76 0.60 -2.96
CA HIS A 181 0.29 1.67 -3.83
C HIS A 181 1.52 2.48 -4.27
N TYR A 182 2.15 2.01 -5.33
CA TYR A 182 3.33 2.67 -5.88
C TYR A 182 2.88 3.76 -6.86
N ASN A 183 2.54 4.93 -6.31
CA ASN A 183 2.11 6.07 -7.10
C ASN A 183 3.32 6.94 -7.49
N VAL A 184 3.24 7.58 -8.64
CA VAL A 184 4.26 8.53 -9.11
C VAL A 184 3.56 9.83 -9.47
N SER A 185 3.91 10.91 -8.76
CA SER A 185 3.45 12.26 -9.07
C SER A 185 4.40 12.94 -10.06
N GLN A 186 3.86 13.83 -10.89
CA GLN A 186 4.63 14.61 -11.85
C GLN A 186 5.75 15.43 -11.19
N PRO A 187 6.78 15.86 -11.94
CA PRO A 187 7.74 16.87 -11.49
C PRO A 187 7.03 18.15 -11.04
N VAL A 188 7.58 18.83 -10.03
CA VAL A 188 7.06 20.13 -9.58
C VAL A 188 7.06 21.13 -10.75
N GLY A 189 5.92 21.79 -10.99
CA GLY A 189 5.74 22.72 -12.10
C GLY A 189 5.60 22.07 -13.48
N GLY A 190 5.58 20.72 -13.56
CA GLY A 190 5.39 19.98 -14.80
C GLY A 190 3.97 20.09 -15.36
N ASN A 191 3.82 19.77 -16.64
CA ASN A 191 2.51 19.69 -17.29
C ASN A 191 1.87 18.33 -17.01
N ALA A 192 0.65 18.33 -16.47
CA ALA A 192 -0.05 17.09 -16.12
C ALA A 192 -0.42 16.23 -17.34
N ALA A 193 -0.80 16.84 -18.47
CA ALA A 193 -1.17 16.10 -19.68
C ALA A 193 0.05 15.38 -20.28
N ASP A 194 1.19 16.06 -20.35
CA ASP A 194 2.43 15.49 -20.86
C ASP A 194 2.93 14.34 -19.96
N PHE A 195 2.80 14.52 -18.64
CA PHE A 195 3.15 13.46 -17.70
C PHE A 195 2.24 12.24 -17.84
N LEU A 196 0.93 12.44 -17.90
CA LEU A 196 -0.04 11.36 -18.05
C LEU A 196 0.06 10.65 -19.40
N ALA A 197 0.50 11.34 -20.46
CA ALA A 197 0.80 10.70 -21.74
C ALA A 197 1.90 9.63 -21.65
N ARG A 198 2.75 9.68 -20.62
CA ARG A 198 3.79 8.68 -20.35
C ARG A 198 3.30 7.46 -19.52
N TRP A 199 1.97 7.31 -19.37
CA TRP A 199 1.35 6.29 -18.53
C TRP A 199 1.78 4.87 -18.91
N HIS A 200 1.78 4.54 -20.20
CA HIS A 200 2.20 3.21 -20.69
C HIS A 200 3.69 2.94 -20.43
N ASP A 201 4.57 3.91 -20.70
CA ASP A 201 6.01 3.77 -20.44
C ASP A 201 6.29 3.55 -18.95
N MET A 202 5.59 4.30 -18.09
CA MET A 202 5.72 4.19 -16.64
C MET A 202 5.26 2.83 -16.14
N ASN A 203 4.09 2.36 -16.62
CA ASN A 203 3.57 1.03 -16.28
C ASN A 203 4.52 -0.07 -16.75
N ALA A 204 5.06 0.01 -17.97
CA ALA A 204 5.99 -1.00 -18.48
C ALA A 204 7.21 -1.16 -17.55
N VAL A 205 7.81 -0.03 -17.13
CA VAL A 205 8.97 -0.05 -16.24
C VAL A 205 8.63 -0.62 -14.86
N VAL A 206 7.52 -0.18 -14.25
CA VAL A 206 7.13 -0.64 -12.90
C VAL A 206 6.71 -2.12 -12.93
N PHE A 207 5.91 -2.52 -13.92
CA PHE A 207 5.41 -3.89 -14.03
C PHE A 207 6.52 -4.90 -14.34
N GLU A 208 7.53 -4.53 -15.14
CA GLU A 208 8.71 -5.36 -15.37
C GLU A 208 9.40 -5.72 -14.04
N ILE A 209 9.62 -4.72 -13.17
CA ILE A 209 10.27 -4.94 -11.87
C ILE A 209 9.38 -5.83 -10.99
N VAL A 210 8.07 -5.55 -10.93
CA VAL A 210 7.09 -6.34 -10.15
C VAL A 210 7.12 -7.81 -10.57
N LEU A 211 7.01 -8.08 -11.87
CA LEU A 211 6.95 -9.44 -12.39
C LEU A 211 8.26 -10.20 -12.16
N ARG A 212 9.40 -9.54 -12.38
CA ARG A 212 10.73 -10.13 -12.12
C ARG A 212 10.92 -10.50 -10.65
N MET A 213 10.28 -9.77 -9.73
CA MET A 213 10.28 -10.08 -8.30
C MET A 213 9.21 -11.10 -7.89
N GLY A 214 8.46 -11.68 -8.85
CA GLY A 214 7.42 -12.66 -8.58
C GLY A 214 6.12 -12.05 -8.03
N GLY A 215 5.87 -10.78 -8.32
CA GLY A 215 4.71 -10.02 -7.87
C GLY A 215 3.52 -10.05 -8.83
N SER A 216 2.52 -9.20 -8.55
CA SER A 216 1.32 -9.00 -9.35
C SER A 216 1.14 -7.52 -9.71
N ILE A 217 0.72 -7.26 -10.95
CA ILE A 217 0.42 -5.90 -11.43
C ILE A 217 -0.89 -5.35 -10.89
N SER A 218 -1.67 -6.16 -10.20
CA SER A 218 -2.91 -5.73 -9.55
C SER A 218 -3.13 -6.53 -8.28
N ALA A 219 -3.07 -5.86 -7.12
CA ALA A 219 -3.25 -6.46 -5.82
C ALA A 219 -4.73 -6.46 -5.39
N GLU A 220 -5.36 -5.28 -5.29
CA GLU A 220 -6.72 -5.09 -4.79
C GLU A 220 -7.71 -4.64 -5.86
N HIS A 221 -7.29 -3.76 -6.79
CA HIS A 221 -8.20 -3.07 -7.72
C HIS A 221 -8.72 -3.99 -8.84
N GLY A 222 -8.06 -5.12 -9.08
CA GLY A 222 -8.36 -5.99 -10.20
C GLY A 222 -7.87 -5.41 -11.54
N ILE A 223 -8.06 -6.17 -12.59
CA ILE A 223 -7.60 -5.83 -13.96
C ILE A 223 -8.51 -4.77 -14.59
N GLY A 224 -9.82 -4.94 -14.48
CA GLY A 224 -10.79 -4.00 -15.02
C GLY A 224 -10.66 -3.81 -16.53
N VAL A 225 -10.74 -2.54 -16.94
CA VAL A 225 -10.51 -2.08 -18.33
C VAL A 225 -9.05 -1.65 -18.52
N LEU A 226 -8.49 -0.96 -17.53
CA LEU A 226 -7.20 -0.27 -17.67
C LEU A 226 -6.01 -1.21 -17.86
N LYS A 227 -6.06 -2.41 -17.28
CA LYS A 227 -4.98 -3.41 -17.35
C LYS A 227 -5.34 -4.62 -18.22
N ARG A 228 -6.48 -4.56 -18.93
CA ARG A 228 -6.97 -5.68 -19.76
C ARG A 228 -5.98 -6.05 -20.85
N ASP A 229 -5.41 -5.06 -21.50
CA ASP A 229 -4.53 -5.25 -22.65
C ASP A 229 -3.12 -5.69 -22.22
N GLU A 230 -2.72 -5.44 -20.96
CA GLU A 230 -1.48 -5.95 -20.35
C GLU A 230 -1.63 -7.39 -19.81
N LEU A 231 -2.85 -7.83 -19.48
CA LEU A 231 -3.08 -9.12 -18.84
C LEU A 231 -2.54 -10.32 -19.64
N PRO A 232 -2.70 -10.39 -20.99
CA PRO A 232 -2.15 -11.49 -21.79
C PRO A 232 -0.62 -11.59 -21.78
N ASP A 233 0.08 -10.48 -21.54
CA ASP A 233 1.54 -10.43 -21.52
C ASP A 233 2.12 -10.89 -20.16
N VAL A 234 1.32 -10.83 -19.10
CA VAL A 234 1.76 -11.12 -17.72
C VAL A 234 1.17 -12.42 -17.16
N LYS A 235 0.12 -12.97 -17.80
CA LYS A 235 -0.57 -14.17 -17.35
C LYS A 235 -0.23 -15.34 -18.24
N ASP A 236 -0.14 -16.53 -17.66
CA ASP A 236 0.02 -17.77 -18.41
C ASP A 236 -1.07 -17.95 -19.48
N LYS A 237 -0.68 -18.36 -20.69
CA LYS A 237 -1.59 -18.49 -21.85
C LYS A 237 -2.72 -19.49 -21.59
N VAL A 238 -2.41 -20.61 -20.93
CA VAL A 238 -3.43 -21.62 -20.58
C VAL A 238 -4.44 -21.04 -19.59
N ALA A 239 -3.97 -20.23 -18.62
CA ALA A 239 -4.86 -19.55 -17.69
C ALA A 239 -5.81 -18.57 -18.42
N ILE A 240 -5.31 -17.79 -19.38
CA ILE A 240 -6.14 -16.89 -20.21
C ILE A 240 -7.17 -17.66 -21.03
N GLU A 241 -6.78 -18.77 -21.64
CA GLU A 241 -7.71 -19.63 -22.41
C GLU A 241 -8.81 -20.22 -21.53
N LEU A 242 -8.47 -20.68 -20.33
CA LEU A 242 -9.44 -21.17 -19.35
C LEU A 242 -10.39 -20.04 -18.88
N MET A 243 -9.87 -18.87 -18.60
CA MET A 243 -10.68 -17.70 -18.21
C MET A 243 -11.68 -17.34 -19.32
N ARG A 244 -11.26 -17.32 -20.59
CA ARG A 244 -12.14 -17.08 -21.75
C ARG A 244 -13.19 -18.18 -21.89
N SER A 245 -12.83 -19.43 -21.71
CA SER A 245 -13.74 -20.58 -21.80
C SER A 245 -14.81 -20.51 -20.69
N ILE A 246 -14.42 -20.20 -19.45
CA ILE A 246 -15.34 -20.02 -18.33
C ILE A 246 -16.26 -18.85 -18.60
N LYS A 247 -15.73 -17.71 -19.07
CA LYS A 247 -16.53 -16.54 -19.43
C LYS A 247 -17.59 -16.88 -20.49
N ALA A 248 -17.19 -17.54 -21.58
CA ALA A 248 -18.09 -17.90 -22.67
C ALA A 248 -19.17 -18.91 -22.23
N MET A 249 -18.82 -19.86 -21.35
CA MET A 249 -19.77 -20.85 -20.80
C MET A 249 -20.84 -20.19 -19.91
N LEU A 250 -20.46 -19.24 -19.06
CA LEU A 250 -21.36 -18.60 -18.10
C LEU A 250 -22.08 -17.37 -18.66
N ASP A 251 -21.52 -16.75 -19.69
CA ASP A 251 -22.04 -15.52 -20.31
C ASP A 251 -21.97 -15.62 -21.86
N PRO A 252 -22.72 -16.57 -22.47
CA PRO A 252 -22.66 -16.79 -23.91
C PRO A 252 -23.14 -15.61 -24.75
N HIS A 253 -23.89 -14.69 -24.16
CA HIS A 253 -24.38 -13.48 -24.81
C HIS A 253 -23.50 -12.24 -24.54
N GLY A 254 -22.45 -12.35 -23.73
CA GLY A 254 -21.52 -11.25 -23.44
C GLY A 254 -22.17 -10.06 -22.70
N ILE A 255 -23.24 -10.27 -21.93
CA ILE A 255 -23.98 -9.19 -21.25
C ILE A 255 -23.45 -8.88 -19.85
N MET A 256 -22.63 -9.76 -19.26
CA MET A 256 -22.09 -9.55 -17.91
C MET A 256 -20.71 -8.90 -17.97
N ASN A 257 -20.62 -7.64 -17.54
CA ASN A 257 -19.39 -6.85 -17.51
C ASN A 257 -18.59 -6.88 -18.84
N PRO A 258 -19.19 -6.52 -19.98
CA PRO A 258 -18.50 -6.63 -21.27
C PRO A 258 -17.24 -5.76 -21.30
N GLY A 259 -16.14 -6.31 -21.87
CA GLY A 259 -14.88 -5.61 -22.04
C GLY A 259 -14.10 -5.33 -20.74
N LYS A 260 -14.40 -6.05 -19.64
CA LYS A 260 -13.63 -6.00 -18.39
C LYS A 260 -12.86 -7.31 -18.25
N VAL A 261 -11.60 -7.22 -17.90
CA VAL A 261 -10.65 -8.32 -17.67
C VAL A 261 -10.26 -9.07 -18.95
N LEU A 262 -11.25 -9.47 -19.76
CA LEU A 262 -11.10 -10.23 -21.02
C LEU A 262 -11.80 -9.52 -22.16
#